data_5721aadb4dddb9984e0e18d261dfbc6e
#
_entry.id   5721aadb4dddb9984e0e18d261dfbc6e
#
_cell.length_a   1.000
_cell.length_b   1.000
_cell.length_c   1.000
_cell.angle_alpha   90.00
_cell.angle_beta   90.00
_cell.angle_gamma   90.00
#
_symmetry.space_group_name_H-M   'P 1'
#
loop_
_entity.id
_entity.type
_entity.pdbx_description
1 polymer ?
#
loop_
_entity_poly.entity_id
_entity_poly.type
_entity_poly.pdbx_seq_one_letter_code
_entity_poly.pdbx_strand_id
1 'polypeptide(L)'
;MTPVSALSQGAHRLALARRLSDEWRAHGLAARPADRPAAEAAVVALYRLIDAPAPEFVWVPSPTAALSIVHDDPHTFPPVHFQGANLPKYPEGWPLAAQLANLVQDLRRGLDRAVGHGVSRGSWWRPLAIPAERALTTGVAIPAIIDMVVGDALYATLHNCVRALIRAESMPTTGGTDGMTWYGQHDAHWIGHYDVYARLGLAQYRRSDAELLALLAELARSTGWWWPGEGRCVMAERPTEVHTEPLPDALNGEVRLHRDDGPAVRFADDTQVHALHGTHVPTWVMTDPSVERIHAERNIEVRRSAIERIGWDTYIAQARLRHIATSGDPGNPGSALHLYDVPRELWSRPARLLLVVNGSVEPDGTHRRYGLSVPAHFDDPVAAAGWTYGLSGEHYARLARRT
;
A
#
# COMPACT_ATOMS: atom_id res chain seq x y z
N MET A 1 -28.78 23.23 -19.51
CA MET A 1 -29.03 21.85 -19.00
C MET A 1 -29.87 21.94 -17.74
N THR A 2 -30.94 21.16 -17.63
CA THR A 2 -31.72 21.09 -16.39
C THR A 2 -30.93 20.39 -15.29
N PRO A 3 -31.13 20.71 -13.98
CA PRO A 3 -30.42 20.06 -12.88
C PRO A 3 -30.53 18.52 -12.89
N VAL A 4 -31.66 17.99 -13.30
CA VAL A 4 -31.90 16.52 -13.43
C VAL A 4 -31.01 15.89 -14.51
N SER A 5 -30.79 16.57 -15.65
CA SER A 5 -29.90 16.10 -16.71
C SER A 5 -28.43 16.09 -16.26
N ALA A 6 -27.99 17.08 -15.47
CA ALA A 6 -26.64 17.14 -14.95
C ALA A 6 -26.33 16.04 -13.93
N LEU A 7 -27.25 15.74 -13.02
CA LEU A 7 -27.13 14.64 -12.06
C LEU A 7 -27.10 13.27 -12.74
N SER A 8 -27.96 13.05 -13.74
CA SER A 8 -27.96 11.80 -14.51
C SER A 8 -26.65 11.59 -15.26
N GLN A 9 -26.10 12.64 -15.87
CA GLN A 9 -24.79 12.57 -16.54
C GLN A 9 -23.65 12.31 -15.53
N GLY A 10 -23.70 12.92 -14.34
CA GLY A 10 -22.76 12.69 -13.25
C GLY A 10 -22.80 11.24 -12.76
N ALA A 11 -23.99 10.69 -12.56
CA ALA A 11 -24.17 9.29 -12.15
C ALA A 11 -23.62 8.29 -13.21
N HIS A 12 -23.83 8.57 -14.49
CA HIS A 12 -23.29 7.75 -15.58
C HIS A 12 -21.74 7.78 -15.58
N ARG A 13 -21.15 8.98 -15.44
CA ARG A 13 -19.68 9.11 -15.33
C ARG A 13 -19.12 8.39 -14.12
N LEU A 14 -19.78 8.48 -12.96
CA LEU A 14 -19.37 7.78 -11.74
C LEU A 14 -19.41 6.26 -11.94
N ALA A 15 -20.47 5.73 -12.52
CA ALA A 15 -20.58 4.30 -12.81
C ALA A 15 -19.49 3.81 -13.78
N LEU A 16 -19.17 4.61 -14.80
CA LEU A 16 -18.08 4.29 -15.73
C LEU A 16 -16.72 4.37 -15.03
N ALA A 17 -16.47 5.40 -14.22
CA ALA A 17 -15.24 5.55 -13.45
C ALA A 17 -14.96 4.35 -12.55
N ARG A 18 -15.96 3.84 -11.85
CA ARG A 18 -15.85 2.64 -11.00
C ARG A 18 -15.44 1.41 -11.82
N ARG A 19 -16.12 1.15 -12.93
CA ARG A 19 -15.75 0.01 -13.81
C ARG A 19 -14.29 0.12 -14.29
N LEU A 20 -13.85 1.32 -14.65
CA LEU A 20 -12.48 1.55 -15.10
C LEU A 20 -11.47 1.44 -13.95
N SER A 21 -11.83 1.89 -12.75
CA SER A 21 -11.04 1.68 -11.53
C SER A 21 -10.86 0.20 -11.23
N ASP A 22 -11.95 -0.59 -11.32
CA ASP A 22 -11.91 -2.04 -11.14
C ASP A 22 -11.04 -2.74 -12.20
N GLU A 23 -11.12 -2.29 -13.46
CA GLU A 23 -10.26 -2.78 -14.57
C GLU A 23 -8.79 -2.55 -14.23
N TRP A 24 -8.40 -1.34 -13.82
CA TRP A 24 -7.02 -1.01 -13.49
C TRP A 24 -6.54 -1.70 -12.21
N ARG A 25 -7.40 -1.85 -11.22
CA ARG A 25 -7.08 -2.64 -10.01
C ARG A 25 -6.80 -4.10 -10.37
N ALA A 26 -7.61 -4.69 -11.25
CA ALA A 26 -7.40 -6.05 -11.72
C ALA A 26 -6.07 -6.22 -12.49
N HIS A 27 -5.63 -5.21 -13.25
CA HIS A 27 -4.30 -5.23 -13.88
C HIS A 27 -3.18 -5.16 -12.83
N GLY A 28 -3.29 -4.30 -11.83
CA GLY A 28 -2.30 -4.16 -10.77
C GLY A 28 -2.23 -5.32 -9.78
N LEU A 29 -3.26 -6.17 -9.73
CA LEU A 29 -3.34 -7.39 -8.90
C LEU A 29 -3.22 -8.67 -9.73
N ALA A 30 -2.93 -8.58 -11.03
CA ALA A 30 -2.94 -9.74 -11.91
C ALA A 30 -1.88 -10.78 -11.52
N ALA A 31 -2.32 -12.05 -11.39
CA ALA A 31 -1.52 -13.23 -11.06
C ALA A 31 -1.47 -14.21 -12.24
N ARG A 32 -1.50 -13.71 -13.47
CA ARG A 32 -1.39 -14.48 -14.70
C ARG A 32 0.01 -14.29 -15.31
N PRO A 33 0.50 -15.19 -16.16
CA PRO A 33 1.78 -15.01 -16.85
C PRO A 33 1.88 -13.66 -17.58
N ALA A 34 3.09 -13.12 -17.66
CA ALA A 34 3.38 -11.92 -18.43
C ALA A 34 3.14 -12.15 -19.94
N ASP A 35 2.66 -11.11 -20.63
CA ASP A 35 2.69 -11.07 -22.09
C ASP A 35 4.05 -10.49 -22.50
N ARG A 36 5.07 -11.38 -22.56
CA ARG A 36 6.45 -10.99 -22.87
C ARG A 36 6.58 -10.23 -24.18
N PRO A 37 5.98 -10.68 -25.31
CA PRO A 37 6.09 -9.96 -26.57
C PRO A 37 5.55 -8.53 -26.48
N ALA A 38 4.40 -8.31 -25.85
CA ALA A 38 3.82 -6.97 -25.68
C ALA A 38 4.69 -6.11 -24.77
N ALA A 39 5.20 -6.65 -23.65
CA ALA A 39 6.07 -5.96 -22.73
C ALA A 39 7.40 -5.53 -23.39
N GLU A 40 8.06 -6.45 -24.09
CA GLU A 40 9.32 -6.19 -24.81
C GLU A 40 9.14 -5.12 -25.90
N ALA A 41 8.07 -5.20 -26.69
CA ALA A 41 7.75 -4.20 -27.71
C ALA A 41 7.56 -2.81 -27.10
N ALA A 42 6.87 -2.72 -25.96
CA ALA A 42 6.66 -1.45 -25.27
C ALA A 42 7.96 -0.87 -24.67
N VAL A 43 8.84 -1.71 -24.09
CA VAL A 43 10.17 -1.27 -23.62
C VAL A 43 11.03 -0.78 -24.78
N VAL A 44 11.08 -1.51 -25.91
CA VAL A 44 11.80 -1.08 -27.11
C VAL A 44 11.31 0.29 -27.59
N ALA A 45 10.00 0.51 -27.58
CA ALA A 45 9.42 1.80 -27.94
C ALA A 45 9.84 2.92 -26.97
N LEU A 46 9.89 2.65 -25.66
CA LEU A 46 10.37 3.62 -24.66
C LEU A 46 11.85 3.96 -24.85
N TYR A 47 12.71 2.97 -25.11
CA TYR A 47 14.14 3.19 -25.37
C TYR A 47 14.35 4.07 -26.60
N ARG A 48 13.58 3.87 -27.66
CA ARG A 48 13.61 4.73 -28.85
C ARG A 48 13.26 6.19 -28.57
N LEU A 49 12.38 6.46 -27.62
CA LEU A 49 12.02 7.85 -27.25
C LEU A 49 13.15 8.64 -26.59
N ILE A 50 14.20 7.94 -26.12
CA ILE A 50 15.40 8.54 -25.52
C ILE A 50 16.65 8.23 -26.38
N ASP A 51 16.46 7.90 -27.65
CA ASP A 51 17.52 7.59 -28.63
C ASP A 51 18.46 6.45 -28.19
N ALA A 52 17.96 5.54 -27.35
CA ALA A 52 18.71 4.37 -26.90
C ALA A 52 18.41 3.14 -27.79
N PRO A 53 19.39 2.25 -28.01
CA PRO A 53 19.19 1.00 -28.73
C PRO A 53 18.26 0.05 -27.96
N ALA A 54 17.62 -0.88 -28.66
CA ALA A 54 16.82 -1.92 -28.03
C ALA A 54 17.70 -2.75 -27.07
N PRO A 55 17.22 -3.00 -25.82
CA PRO A 55 18.00 -3.75 -24.85
C PRO A 55 17.92 -5.27 -25.09
N GLU A 56 18.88 -6.00 -24.53
CA GLU A 56 18.72 -7.41 -24.25
C GLU A 56 17.75 -7.61 -23.10
N PHE A 57 16.78 -8.53 -23.24
CA PHE A 57 15.79 -8.82 -22.19
C PHE A 57 16.22 -10.02 -21.33
N VAL A 58 16.23 -9.81 -20.01
CA VAL A 58 16.48 -10.86 -19.03
C VAL A 58 15.22 -11.08 -18.21
N TRP A 59 14.51 -12.18 -18.47
CA TRP A 59 13.30 -12.53 -17.72
C TRP A 59 13.63 -13.37 -16.50
N VAL A 60 13.07 -12.99 -15.37
CA VAL A 60 13.25 -13.65 -14.06
C VAL A 60 11.88 -13.93 -13.42
N PRO A 61 11.79 -14.95 -12.54
CA PRO A 61 10.52 -15.37 -11.96
C PRO A 61 9.95 -14.42 -10.91
N SER A 62 10.77 -13.56 -10.28
CA SER A 62 10.34 -12.67 -9.20
C SER A 62 11.13 -11.36 -9.14
N PRO A 63 10.62 -10.33 -8.44
CA PRO A 63 11.38 -9.11 -8.15
C PRO A 63 12.66 -9.39 -7.35
N THR A 64 12.67 -10.35 -6.43
CA THR A 64 13.85 -10.73 -5.65
C THR A 64 14.96 -11.26 -6.54
N ALA A 65 14.64 -12.12 -7.50
CA ALA A 65 15.60 -12.61 -8.49
C ALA A 65 16.13 -11.49 -9.40
N ALA A 66 15.28 -10.52 -9.76
CA ALA A 66 15.68 -9.36 -10.54
C ALA A 66 16.70 -8.51 -9.79
N LEU A 67 16.45 -8.26 -8.50
CA LEU A 67 17.31 -7.40 -7.69
C LEU A 67 18.72 -7.96 -7.49
N SER A 68 18.88 -9.28 -7.43
CA SER A 68 20.20 -9.91 -7.40
C SER A 68 21.02 -9.52 -8.66
N ILE A 69 20.41 -9.59 -9.84
CA ILE A 69 21.08 -9.21 -11.11
C ILE A 69 21.39 -7.71 -11.14
N VAL A 70 20.42 -6.89 -10.72
CA VAL A 70 20.55 -5.43 -10.77
C VAL A 70 21.60 -4.90 -9.78
N HIS A 71 21.70 -5.49 -8.59
CA HIS A 71 22.73 -5.11 -7.60
C HIS A 71 24.14 -5.57 -7.99
N ASP A 72 24.25 -6.72 -8.65
CA ASP A 72 25.54 -7.27 -9.05
C ASP A 72 26.16 -6.53 -10.25
N ASP A 73 25.37 -5.73 -10.97
CA ASP A 73 25.82 -4.97 -12.14
C ASP A 73 25.47 -3.46 -12.04
N PRO A 74 26.15 -2.71 -11.16
CA PRO A 74 25.90 -1.27 -10.99
C PRO A 74 26.35 -0.41 -12.17
N HIS A 75 27.08 -0.96 -13.14
CA HIS A 75 27.42 -0.27 -14.38
C HIS A 75 26.23 -0.23 -15.34
N THR A 76 25.56 -1.35 -15.52
CA THR A 76 24.34 -1.45 -16.32
C THR A 76 23.14 -0.81 -15.64
N PHE A 77 23.05 -0.92 -14.31
CA PHE A 77 21.94 -0.42 -13.48
C PHE A 77 22.42 0.56 -12.41
N PRO A 78 22.96 1.73 -12.79
CA PRO A 78 23.47 2.69 -11.82
C PRO A 78 22.33 3.23 -10.95
N PRO A 79 22.58 3.43 -9.65
CA PRO A 79 21.58 4.04 -8.77
C PRO A 79 21.28 5.47 -9.21
N VAL A 80 20.00 5.79 -9.35
CA VAL A 80 19.52 7.12 -9.70
C VAL A 80 19.08 7.85 -8.44
N HIS A 81 19.89 8.80 -7.98
CA HIS A 81 19.59 9.60 -6.80
C HIS A 81 18.78 10.83 -7.18
N PHE A 82 17.48 10.83 -6.89
CA PHE A 82 16.63 12.01 -6.98
C PHE A 82 16.71 12.83 -5.68
N GLN A 83 17.79 13.60 -5.50
CA GLN A 83 17.93 14.49 -4.35
C GLN A 83 17.59 15.93 -4.75
N GLY A 84 16.35 16.34 -4.59
CA GLY A 84 15.90 17.73 -4.64
C GLY A 84 16.33 18.52 -5.89
N ALA A 85 16.57 19.83 -5.74
CA ALA A 85 16.96 20.72 -6.83
C ALA A 85 18.42 20.53 -7.31
N ASN A 86 19.24 19.77 -6.60
CA ASN A 86 20.63 19.48 -6.94
C ASN A 86 20.74 18.04 -7.46
N LEU A 87 20.32 17.82 -8.71
CA LEU A 87 20.55 16.54 -9.38
C LEU A 87 22.05 16.29 -9.49
N PRO A 88 22.54 15.07 -9.21
CA PRO A 88 23.94 14.74 -9.39
C PRO A 88 24.33 14.98 -10.86
N LYS A 89 25.45 15.62 -11.09
CA LYS A 89 26.02 15.74 -12.43
C LYS A 89 26.70 14.44 -12.77
N TYR A 90 26.20 13.74 -13.77
CA TYR A 90 26.85 12.56 -14.33
C TYR A 90 27.88 13.01 -15.36
N PRO A 91 29.22 12.79 -15.14
CA PRO A 91 30.30 13.29 -16.03
C PRO A 91 30.20 12.72 -17.45
N GLU A 92 29.71 11.50 -17.58
CA GLU A 92 29.57 10.76 -18.87
C GLU A 92 28.19 10.84 -19.48
N GLY A 93 27.32 11.73 -18.98
CA GLY A 93 25.93 11.85 -19.38
C GLY A 93 24.99 11.21 -18.36
N TRP A 94 23.69 11.37 -18.60
CA TRP A 94 22.65 10.83 -17.70
C TRP A 94 22.49 9.33 -17.96
N PRO A 95 22.53 8.47 -16.92
CA PRO A 95 22.18 7.06 -17.06
C PRO A 95 20.81 6.87 -17.71
N LEU A 96 20.67 5.81 -18.51
CA LEU A 96 19.43 5.51 -19.20
C LEU A 96 18.21 5.47 -18.25
N ALA A 97 18.35 4.86 -17.08
CA ALA A 97 17.30 4.83 -16.07
C ALA A 97 16.89 6.25 -15.60
N ALA A 98 17.85 7.19 -15.51
CA ALA A 98 17.56 8.58 -15.17
C ALA A 98 16.86 9.34 -16.30
N GLN A 99 17.25 9.07 -17.56
CA GLN A 99 16.60 9.64 -18.72
C GLN A 99 15.13 9.19 -18.82
N LEU A 100 14.86 7.89 -18.65
CA LEU A 100 13.49 7.35 -18.60
C LEU A 100 12.70 7.92 -17.42
N ALA A 101 13.29 8.04 -16.24
CA ALA A 101 12.63 8.62 -15.09
C ALA A 101 12.24 10.09 -15.33
N ASN A 102 13.10 10.88 -15.98
CA ASN A 102 12.79 12.25 -16.38
C ASN A 102 11.65 12.29 -17.40
N LEU A 103 11.70 11.42 -18.42
CA LEU A 103 10.62 11.31 -19.42
C LEU A 103 9.27 11.02 -18.76
N VAL A 104 9.21 10.06 -17.82
CA VAL A 104 7.98 9.72 -17.07
C VAL A 104 7.54 10.89 -16.18
N GLN A 105 8.49 11.61 -15.55
CA GLN A 105 8.17 12.76 -14.71
C GLN A 105 7.61 13.94 -15.54
N ASP A 106 8.17 14.19 -16.71
CA ASP A 106 7.68 15.23 -17.62
C ASP A 106 6.30 14.89 -18.16
N LEU A 107 6.06 13.61 -18.51
CA LEU A 107 4.72 13.11 -18.83
C LEU A 107 3.75 13.44 -17.70
N ARG A 108 4.04 13.03 -16.46
CA ARG A 108 3.14 13.25 -15.32
C ARG A 108 2.82 14.72 -15.12
N ARG A 109 3.81 15.62 -15.23
CA ARG A 109 3.56 17.08 -15.20
C ARG A 109 2.65 17.57 -16.32
N GLY A 110 2.78 16.96 -17.53
CA GLY A 110 1.89 17.25 -18.66
C GLY A 110 0.46 16.82 -18.41
N LEU A 111 0.28 15.61 -17.89
CA LEU A 111 -1.00 15.02 -17.54
C LEU A 111 -1.68 15.79 -16.39
N ASP A 112 -0.93 16.14 -15.32
CA ASP A 112 -1.42 16.95 -14.19
C ASP A 112 -2.00 18.29 -14.66
N ARG A 113 -1.29 18.97 -15.56
CA ARG A 113 -1.78 20.23 -16.14
C ARG A 113 -3.07 20.06 -16.93
N ALA A 114 -3.19 18.94 -17.67
CA ALA A 114 -4.36 18.68 -18.49
C ALA A 114 -5.60 18.30 -17.66
N VAL A 115 -5.43 17.66 -16.52
CA VAL A 115 -6.54 17.35 -15.58
C VAL A 115 -6.87 18.53 -14.64
N GLY A 116 -6.09 19.62 -14.70
CA GLY A 116 -6.33 20.82 -13.88
C GLY A 116 -5.80 20.72 -12.46
N HIS A 117 -4.96 19.72 -12.16
CA HIS A 117 -4.21 19.65 -10.91
C HIS A 117 -3.03 20.63 -10.98
N GLY A 118 -3.31 21.94 -10.75
CA GLY A 118 -2.25 22.93 -10.58
C GLY A 118 -1.47 22.64 -9.30
N VAL A 119 -0.18 22.34 -9.47
CA VAL A 119 0.86 22.27 -8.44
C VAL A 119 0.43 21.64 -7.11
N SER A 120 0.81 20.36 -6.98
CA SER A 120 0.90 19.59 -5.73
C SER A 120 -0.39 19.48 -4.90
N ARG A 121 -0.94 18.28 -4.86
CA ARG A 121 -1.72 17.83 -3.71
C ARG A 121 -0.79 17.96 -2.48
N GLY A 122 -0.86 19.09 -1.81
CA GLY A 122 -0.06 19.34 -0.61
C GLY A 122 -0.39 18.33 0.48
N SER A 123 0.50 18.14 1.44
CA SER A 123 0.36 17.23 2.59
C SER A 123 -0.92 17.43 3.44
N TRP A 124 -1.71 18.45 3.16
CA TRP A 124 -2.98 18.80 3.81
C TRP A 124 -4.23 18.36 3.03
N TRP A 125 -4.07 17.77 1.81
CA TRP A 125 -5.20 17.18 1.10
C TRP A 125 -5.66 15.90 1.82
N ARG A 126 -6.91 15.89 2.27
CA ARG A 126 -7.54 14.71 2.87
C ARG A 126 -8.57 14.15 1.90
N PRO A 127 -8.56 12.83 1.64
CA PRO A 127 -9.62 12.17 0.87
C PRO A 127 -11.00 12.51 1.46
N LEU A 128 -11.99 12.65 0.59
CA LEU A 128 -13.38 12.82 1.04
C LEU A 128 -13.85 11.51 1.67
N ALA A 129 -14.07 11.49 2.98
CA ALA A 129 -14.55 10.33 3.70
C ALA A 129 -16.10 10.19 3.62
N ILE A 130 -16.65 10.36 2.42
CA ILE A 130 -18.09 10.23 2.15
C ILE A 130 -18.32 9.37 0.91
N PRO A 131 -19.42 8.60 0.82
CA PRO A 131 -19.78 7.85 -0.38
C PRO A 131 -19.87 8.76 -1.61
N ALA A 132 -19.40 8.28 -2.76
CA ALA A 132 -19.34 9.06 -4.00
C ALA A 132 -20.70 9.54 -4.47
N GLU A 133 -21.77 8.77 -4.24
CA GLU A 133 -23.16 9.16 -4.52
C GLU A 133 -23.58 10.37 -3.69
N ARG A 134 -23.19 10.37 -2.41
CA ARG A 134 -23.47 11.51 -1.54
C ARG A 134 -22.67 12.73 -1.96
N ALA A 135 -21.41 12.55 -2.33
CA ALA A 135 -20.58 13.64 -2.87
C ALA A 135 -21.25 14.26 -4.13
N LEU A 136 -21.74 13.41 -5.05
CA LEU A 136 -22.42 13.83 -6.26
C LEU A 136 -23.71 14.62 -5.95
N THR A 137 -24.54 14.14 -5.04
CA THR A 137 -25.81 14.79 -4.69
C THR A 137 -25.63 16.08 -3.89
N THR A 138 -24.50 16.23 -3.17
CA THR A 138 -24.17 17.46 -2.44
C THR A 138 -23.40 18.48 -3.29
N GLY A 139 -23.20 18.21 -4.60
CA GLY A 139 -22.62 19.17 -5.54
C GLY A 139 -21.10 19.21 -5.55
N VAL A 140 -20.43 18.17 -5.04
CA VAL A 140 -18.97 18.03 -5.19
C VAL A 140 -18.63 17.92 -6.68
N ALA A 141 -17.60 18.61 -7.11
CA ALA A 141 -17.16 18.61 -8.51
C ALA A 141 -16.78 17.21 -9.00
N ILE A 142 -17.19 16.85 -10.21
CA ILE A 142 -16.92 15.53 -10.81
C ILE A 142 -15.42 15.17 -10.78
N PRO A 143 -14.45 16.05 -11.11
CA PRO A 143 -13.03 15.70 -10.99
C PRO A 143 -12.63 15.24 -9.59
N ALA A 144 -13.10 15.93 -8.54
CA ALA A 144 -12.78 15.53 -7.16
C ALA A 144 -13.38 14.15 -6.78
N ILE A 145 -14.57 13.82 -7.31
CA ILE A 145 -15.19 12.49 -7.13
C ILE A 145 -14.37 11.43 -7.88
N ILE A 146 -13.88 11.73 -9.08
CA ILE A 146 -13.04 10.80 -9.85
C ILE A 146 -11.69 10.59 -9.16
N ASP A 147 -11.09 11.65 -8.61
CA ASP A 147 -9.86 11.53 -7.80
C ASP A 147 -10.04 10.55 -6.66
N MET A 148 -11.14 10.66 -5.91
CA MET A 148 -11.47 9.78 -4.80
C MET A 148 -11.72 8.33 -5.24
N VAL A 149 -12.57 8.13 -6.26
CA VAL A 149 -13.03 6.80 -6.71
C VAL A 149 -11.95 6.03 -7.47
N VAL A 150 -11.03 6.74 -8.13
CA VAL A 150 -9.99 6.14 -8.96
C VAL A 150 -8.61 6.39 -8.38
N GLY A 151 -8.19 7.67 -8.28
CA GLY A 151 -6.83 8.01 -7.89
C GLY A 151 -6.49 7.51 -6.50
N ASP A 152 -7.30 7.86 -5.50
CA ASP A 152 -7.04 7.48 -4.11
C ASP A 152 -7.26 5.98 -3.87
N ALA A 153 -8.30 5.40 -4.46
CA ALA A 153 -8.62 3.99 -4.31
C ALA A 153 -7.52 3.09 -4.92
N LEU A 154 -7.05 3.39 -6.12
CA LEU A 154 -5.95 2.66 -6.76
C LEU A 154 -4.62 2.89 -6.02
N TYR A 155 -4.35 4.11 -5.55
CA TYR A 155 -3.15 4.42 -4.78
C TYR A 155 -3.12 3.65 -3.45
N ALA A 156 -4.24 3.63 -2.71
CA ALA A 156 -4.36 2.89 -1.46
C ALA A 156 -4.09 1.40 -1.66
N THR A 157 -4.66 0.79 -2.70
CA THR A 157 -4.48 -0.62 -3.01
C THR A 157 -3.10 -0.94 -3.58
N LEU A 158 -2.72 -0.32 -4.70
CA LEU A 158 -1.57 -0.77 -5.50
C LEU A 158 -0.25 -0.17 -5.02
N HIS A 159 -0.25 1.08 -4.56
CA HIS A 159 0.97 1.72 -4.08
C HIS A 159 1.23 1.42 -2.60
N ASN A 160 0.25 1.69 -1.72
CA ASN A 160 0.47 1.57 -0.28
C ASN A 160 0.46 0.11 0.20
N CYS A 161 -0.34 -0.77 -0.43
CA CYS A 161 -0.39 -2.16 -0.01
C CYS A 161 0.51 -3.06 -0.87
N VAL A 162 0.27 -3.15 -2.18
CA VAL A 162 0.99 -4.14 -3.01
C VAL A 162 2.46 -3.78 -3.20
N ARG A 163 2.74 -2.59 -3.75
CA ARG A 163 4.11 -2.14 -4.01
C ARG A 163 4.95 -2.08 -2.74
N ALA A 164 4.39 -1.52 -1.67
CA ALA A 164 5.11 -1.35 -0.42
C ALA A 164 5.54 -2.70 0.19
N LEU A 165 4.66 -3.72 0.18
CA LEU A 165 4.94 -5.02 0.75
C LEU A 165 5.92 -5.83 -0.12
N ILE A 166 5.76 -5.81 -1.45
CA ILE A 166 6.71 -6.46 -2.36
C ILE A 166 8.09 -5.82 -2.23
N ARG A 167 8.15 -4.49 -2.11
CA ARG A 167 9.41 -3.80 -1.85
C ARG A 167 10.03 -4.21 -0.52
N ALA A 168 9.24 -4.31 0.54
CA ALA A 168 9.72 -4.68 1.87
C ALA A 168 10.33 -6.09 1.88
N GLU A 169 9.74 -7.04 1.14
CA GLU A 169 10.27 -8.40 0.99
C GLU A 169 11.53 -8.45 0.12
N SER A 170 11.48 -7.79 -1.04
CA SER A 170 12.54 -7.89 -2.04
C SER A 170 13.75 -7.01 -1.71
N MET A 171 13.57 -5.91 -0.97
CA MET A 171 14.59 -4.91 -0.63
C MET A 171 14.67 -4.74 0.89
N PRO A 172 15.25 -5.68 1.64
CA PRO A 172 15.46 -5.49 3.06
C PRO A 172 16.35 -4.27 3.33
N THR A 173 16.03 -3.52 4.36
CA THR A 173 16.54 -2.17 4.71
C THR A 173 18.04 -2.06 5.05
N THR A 174 18.83 -3.04 4.70
CA THR A 174 20.27 -3.05 4.94
C THR A 174 21.05 -2.47 3.75
N GLY A 175 21.06 -1.15 3.65
CA GLY A 175 22.03 -0.41 2.86
C GLY A 175 21.65 -0.11 1.41
N GLY A 176 21.09 1.09 1.18
CA GLY A 176 21.37 1.78 -0.07
C GLY A 176 20.56 1.43 -1.31
N THR A 177 19.31 1.00 -1.19
CA THR A 177 18.38 0.96 -2.33
C THR A 177 17.78 2.33 -2.67
N ASP A 178 18.23 3.38 -2.03
CA ASP A 178 17.88 4.76 -2.34
C ASP A 178 18.44 5.13 -3.70
N GLY A 179 17.58 5.11 -4.72
CA GLY A 179 17.93 5.48 -6.08
C GLY A 179 17.68 4.42 -7.15
N MET A 180 17.26 3.20 -6.78
CA MET A 180 16.92 2.21 -7.79
C MET A 180 15.58 2.54 -8.45
N THR A 181 15.61 2.76 -9.75
CA THR A 181 14.40 3.02 -10.56
C THR A 181 13.83 1.69 -11.06
N TRP A 182 12.59 1.42 -10.71
CA TRP A 182 11.84 0.26 -11.16
C TRP A 182 10.38 0.63 -11.46
N TYR A 183 9.81 -0.06 -12.40
CA TYR A 183 8.46 0.16 -12.86
C TYR A 183 7.70 -1.17 -12.86
N GLY A 184 6.39 -1.15 -13.07
CA GLY A 184 5.68 -2.39 -13.21
C GLY A 184 4.18 -2.30 -13.02
N GLN A 185 3.54 -3.45 -12.80
CA GLN A 185 2.08 -3.52 -12.67
C GLN A 185 1.51 -2.64 -11.56
N HIS A 186 2.29 -2.29 -10.55
CA HIS A 186 1.86 -1.35 -9.51
C HIS A 186 1.63 0.08 -10.03
N ASP A 187 2.29 0.47 -11.15
CA ASP A 187 2.09 1.78 -11.79
C ASP A 187 0.67 1.94 -12.35
N ALA A 188 -0.08 0.85 -12.44
CA ALA A 188 -1.51 0.88 -12.76
C ALA A 188 -2.30 1.88 -11.90
N HIS A 189 -1.81 2.22 -10.68
CA HIS A 189 -2.48 3.21 -9.83
C HIS A 189 -2.51 4.62 -10.43
N TRP A 190 -1.38 5.12 -10.93
CA TRP A 190 -1.32 6.46 -11.49
C TRP A 190 -1.67 6.47 -12.99
N ILE A 191 -1.27 5.43 -13.74
CA ILE A 191 -1.62 5.28 -15.16
C ILE A 191 -3.14 5.21 -15.31
N GLY A 192 -3.80 4.38 -14.49
CA GLY A 192 -5.25 4.23 -14.48
C GLY A 192 -5.98 5.52 -14.16
N HIS A 193 -5.45 6.33 -13.25
CA HIS A 193 -6.03 7.65 -12.95
C HIS A 193 -6.13 8.53 -14.20
N TYR A 194 -5.06 8.69 -14.95
CA TYR A 194 -5.06 9.53 -16.16
C TYR A 194 -5.82 8.88 -17.33
N ASP A 195 -5.73 7.55 -17.50
CA ASP A 195 -6.51 6.83 -18.51
C ASP A 195 -8.02 7.05 -18.30
N VAL A 196 -8.48 6.99 -17.06
CA VAL A 196 -9.89 7.21 -16.72
C VAL A 196 -10.32 8.64 -17.04
N TYR A 197 -9.51 9.65 -16.72
CA TYR A 197 -9.82 11.02 -17.11
C TYR A 197 -10.00 11.21 -18.62
N ALA A 198 -9.12 10.60 -19.42
CA ALA A 198 -9.25 10.62 -20.87
C ALA A 198 -10.51 9.91 -21.36
N ARG A 199 -10.76 8.69 -20.87
CA ARG A 199 -11.92 7.85 -21.27
C ARG A 199 -13.27 8.44 -20.85
N LEU A 200 -13.30 9.26 -19.79
CA LEU A 200 -14.47 10.02 -19.37
C LEU A 200 -14.66 11.35 -20.14
N GLY A 201 -13.71 11.70 -21.00
CA GLY A 201 -13.70 12.99 -21.71
C GLY A 201 -13.51 14.19 -20.78
N LEU A 202 -12.86 14.00 -19.62
CA LEU A 202 -12.57 15.04 -18.63
C LEU A 202 -11.21 15.70 -18.85
N ALA A 203 -10.31 15.07 -19.60
CA ALA A 203 -9.02 15.62 -19.99
C ALA A 203 -8.71 15.29 -21.45
N GLN A 204 -7.97 16.19 -22.11
CA GLN A 204 -7.38 15.97 -23.42
C GLN A 204 -5.87 16.15 -23.29
N TYR A 205 -5.12 15.11 -23.62
CA TYR A 205 -3.67 15.10 -23.55
C TYR A 205 -3.06 15.51 -24.89
N ARG A 206 -1.86 16.07 -24.86
CA ARG A 206 -1.07 16.24 -26.07
C ARG A 206 -0.83 14.86 -26.68
N ARG A 207 -0.69 14.80 -28.00
CA ARG A 207 -0.50 13.52 -28.71
C ARG A 207 0.69 12.73 -28.17
N SER A 208 1.84 13.38 -27.96
CA SER A 208 3.03 12.75 -27.38
C SER A 208 2.78 12.19 -25.97
N ASP A 209 2.03 12.93 -25.13
CA ASP A 209 1.71 12.49 -23.77
C ASP A 209 0.75 11.28 -23.79
N ALA A 210 -0.23 11.28 -24.68
CA ALA A 210 -1.16 10.16 -24.85
C ALA A 210 -0.45 8.90 -25.40
N GLU A 211 0.46 9.04 -26.36
CA GLU A 211 1.24 7.93 -26.90
C GLU A 211 2.16 7.32 -25.82
N LEU A 212 2.86 8.15 -25.05
CA LEU A 212 3.71 7.67 -23.96
C LEU A 212 2.90 7.04 -22.82
N LEU A 213 1.74 7.63 -22.45
CA LEU A 213 0.83 7.03 -21.48
C LEU A 213 0.35 5.66 -21.94
N ALA A 214 0.05 5.49 -23.23
CA ALA A 214 -0.37 4.21 -23.80
C ALA A 214 0.73 3.13 -23.72
N LEU A 215 2.00 3.48 -23.96
CA LEU A 215 3.13 2.55 -23.79
C LEU A 215 3.30 2.09 -22.33
N LEU A 216 3.21 3.02 -21.39
CA LEU A 216 3.28 2.69 -19.95
C LEU A 216 2.06 1.89 -19.49
N ALA A 217 0.89 2.16 -20.06
CA ALA A 217 -0.32 1.38 -19.83
C ALA A 217 -0.17 -0.06 -20.33
N GLU A 218 0.44 -0.25 -21.50
CA GLU A 218 0.74 -1.58 -22.03
C GLU A 218 1.69 -2.34 -21.11
N LEU A 219 2.74 -1.72 -20.61
CA LEU A 219 3.66 -2.32 -19.65
C LEU A 219 2.95 -2.73 -18.34
N ALA A 220 2.12 -1.87 -17.78
CA ALA A 220 1.37 -2.21 -16.56
C ALA A 220 0.39 -3.37 -16.78
N ARG A 221 -0.09 -3.57 -18.03
CA ARG A 221 -0.99 -4.67 -18.41
C ARG A 221 -0.28 -5.96 -18.80
N SER A 222 0.98 -5.91 -19.20
CA SER A 222 1.69 -7.04 -19.84
C SER A 222 2.76 -7.68 -18.98
N THR A 223 3.39 -6.94 -18.03
CA THR A 223 4.48 -7.50 -17.19
C THR A 223 4.23 -7.34 -15.71
N GLY A 224 5.07 -7.98 -14.88
CA GLY A 224 5.15 -7.76 -13.44
C GLY A 224 5.92 -6.48 -13.14
N TRP A 225 7.23 -6.59 -12.96
CA TRP A 225 8.13 -5.47 -12.70
C TRP A 225 9.27 -5.45 -13.69
N TRP A 226 9.91 -4.30 -13.88
CA TRP A 226 11.04 -4.19 -14.77
C TRP A 226 12.02 -3.08 -14.36
N TRP A 227 13.28 -3.29 -14.68
CA TRP A 227 14.41 -2.42 -14.38
C TRP A 227 15.12 -2.07 -15.68
N PRO A 228 15.09 -0.80 -16.13
CA PRO A 228 15.82 -0.35 -17.29
C PRO A 228 17.30 -0.20 -16.98
N GLY A 229 18.16 -0.68 -17.85
CA GLY A 229 19.60 -0.55 -17.76
C GLY A 229 20.25 -0.30 -19.13
N GLU A 230 21.53 0.02 -19.12
CA GLU A 230 22.33 0.28 -20.32
C GLU A 230 22.47 -1.02 -21.16
N GLY A 231 21.82 -1.06 -22.32
CA GLY A 231 21.85 -2.22 -23.22
C GLY A 231 21.15 -3.49 -22.72
N ARG A 232 20.64 -3.50 -21.49
CA ARG A 232 19.93 -4.62 -20.87
C ARG A 232 18.71 -4.15 -20.10
N CYS A 233 17.62 -4.93 -20.15
CA CYS A 233 16.44 -4.69 -19.32
C CYS A 233 16.06 -5.96 -18.56
N VAL A 234 16.02 -5.90 -17.23
CA VAL A 234 15.55 -7.03 -16.41
C VAL A 234 14.05 -6.93 -16.27
N MET A 235 13.35 -8.04 -16.58
CA MET A 235 11.90 -8.16 -16.55
C MET A 235 11.50 -9.27 -15.57
N ALA A 236 10.63 -8.97 -14.62
CA ALA A 236 10.11 -9.98 -13.70
C ALA A 236 8.71 -10.43 -14.13
N GLU A 237 8.47 -11.73 -14.03
CA GLU A 237 7.15 -12.32 -14.17
C GLU A 237 6.19 -11.76 -13.11
N ARG A 238 4.91 -11.89 -13.40
CA ARG A 238 3.85 -11.64 -12.42
C ARG A 238 3.82 -12.71 -11.35
N PRO A 239 3.26 -12.40 -10.17
CA PRO A 239 3.01 -13.43 -9.18
C PRO A 239 2.08 -14.52 -9.73
N THR A 240 2.19 -15.72 -9.17
CA THR A 240 1.28 -16.84 -9.46
C THR A 240 0.03 -16.81 -8.58
N GLU A 241 0.13 -16.17 -7.42
CA GLU A 241 -0.99 -15.97 -6.49
C GLU A 241 -0.93 -14.58 -5.87
N VAL A 242 -2.12 -13.96 -5.72
CA VAL A 242 -2.31 -12.71 -4.97
C VAL A 242 -3.61 -12.84 -4.16
N HIS A 243 -3.51 -12.71 -2.85
CA HIS A 243 -4.64 -12.78 -1.92
C HIS A 243 -4.85 -11.43 -1.27
N THR A 244 -6.11 -10.98 -1.24
CA THR A 244 -6.49 -9.68 -0.70
C THR A 244 -7.77 -9.77 0.12
N GLU A 245 -7.94 -8.80 1.01
CA GLU A 245 -9.20 -8.52 1.70
C GLU A 245 -9.60 -7.05 1.51
N PRO A 246 -10.86 -6.67 1.67
CA PRO A 246 -11.26 -5.27 1.67
C PRO A 246 -10.54 -4.48 2.76
N LEU A 247 -10.17 -3.22 2.47
CA LEU A 247 -9.73 -2.30 3.52
C LEU A 247 -10.90 -2.01 4.47
N PRO A 248 -10.66 -1.88 5.79
CA PRO A 248 -11.67 -1.35 6.70
C PRO A 248 -12.17 0.01 6.18
N ASP A 249 -13.49 0.22 6.22
CA ASP A 249 -14.13 1.45 5.75
C ASP A 249 -13.93 1.78 4.26
N ALA A 250 -13.55 0.79 3.43
CA ALA A 250 -13.41 0.95 1.99
C ALA A 250 -14.71 1.46 1.36
N LEU A 251 -14.66 2.59 0.66
CA LEU A 251 -15.81 3.19 -0.02
C LEU A 251 -15.81 2.92 -1.53
N ASN A 252 -14.65 2.61 -2.10
CA ASN A 252 -14.46 2.52 -3.56
C ASN A 252 -13.78 1.20 -3.98
N GLY A 253 -13.91 0.16 -3.15
CA GLY A 253 -13.37 -1.17 -3.41
C GLY A 253 -11.86 -1.29 -3.15
N GLU A 254 -11.32 -0.45 -2.28
CA GLU A 254 -9.94 -0.54 -1.83
C GLU A 254 -9.70 -1.89 -1.14
N VAL A 255 -8.57 -2.53 -1.45
CA VAL A 255 -8.16 -3.80 -0.85
C VAL A 255 -6.72 -3.73 -0.34
N ARG A 256 -6.37 -4.63 0.56
CA ARG A 256 -5.01 -4.83 1.08
C ARG A 256 -4.61 -6.30 0.98
N LEU A 257 -3.32 -6.57 0.91
CA LEU A 257 -2.80 -7.93 0.93
C LEU A 257 -3.10 -8.59 2.27
N HIS A 258 -3.63 -9.81 2.22
CA HIS A 258 -3.94 -10.61 3.40
C HIS A 258 -4.10 -12.08 3.06
N ARG A 259 -3.52 -12.94 3.88
CA ARG A 259 -3.81 -14.38 3.91
C ARG A 259 -3.38 -14.97 5.24
N ASP A 260 -4.29 -15.71 5.91
CA ASP A 260 -4.04 -16.33 7.20
C ASP A 260 -3.30 -17.67 7.12
N ASP A 261 -3.49 -18.41 6.03
CA ASP A 261 -3.03 -19.80 5.90
C ASP A 261 -1.83 -19.96 4.95
N GLY A 262 -1.22 -18.85 4.50
CA GLY A 262 -0.09 -18.89 3.58
C GLY A 262 0.41 -17.52 3.17
N PRO A 263 1.24 -17.42 2.12
CA PRO A 263 1.70 -16.15 1.60
C PRO A 263 0.56 -15.40 0.90
N ALA A 264 0.48 -14.09 1.11
CA ALA A 264 -0.46 -13.22 0.40
C ALA A 264 -0.06 -13.02 -1.08
N VAL A 265 1.25 -13.09 -1.38
CA VAL A 265 1.76 -13.11 -2.77
C VAL A 265 2.78 -14.24 -2.90
N ARG A 266 2.70 -14.99 -4.02
CA ARG A 266 3.66 -16.05 -4.35
C ARG A 266 4.15 -15.85 -5.79
N PHE A 267 5.43 -16.12 -6.01
CA PHE A 267 6.05 -16.15 -7.33
C PHE A 267 6.43 -17.58 -7.75
N ALA A 268 6.80 -17.76 -9.02
CA ALA A 268 7.09 -19.06 -9.59
C ALA A 268 8.38 -19.73 -9.04
N ASP A 269 9.26 -18.96 -8.44
CA ASP A 269 10.50 -19.40 -7.78
C ASP A 269 10.33 -19.61 -6.26
N ASP A 270 9.09 -19.73 -5.80
CA ASP A 270 8.72 -19.84 -4.39
C ASP A 270 9.09 -18.61 -3.52
N THR A 271 9.44 -17.47 -4.14
CA THR A 271 9.49 -16.19 -3.42
C THR A 271 8.09 -15.88 -2.88
N GLN A 272 7.99 -15.57 -1.59
CA GLN A 272 6.74 -15.41 -0.85
C GLN A 272 6.70 -14.07 -0.13
N VAL A 273 5.56 -13.39 -0.19
CA VAL A 273 5.28 -12.21 0.63
C VAL A 273 4.15 -12.55 1.59
N HIS A 274 4.47 -12.60 2.88
CA HIS A 274 3.46 -12.80 3.90
C HIS A 274 2.87 -11.47 4.37
N ALA A 275 1.55 -11.40 4.43
CA ALA A 275 0.84 -10.22 4.88
C ALA A 275 -0.39 -10.58 5.72
N LEU A 276 -0.51 -9.96 6.87
CA LEU A 276 -1.67 -10.03 7.75
C LEU A 276 -2.31 -8.64 7.83
N HIS A 277 -3.53 -8.51 7.34
CA HIS A 277 -4.29 -7.25 7.34
C HIS A 277 -3.51 -6.05 6.78
N GLY A 278 -2.76 -6.28 5.69
CA GLY A 278 -1.93 -5.26 5.03
C GLY A 278 -0.57 -5.01 5.70
N THR A 279 -0.26 -5.68 6.81
CA THR A 279 1.04 -5.63 7.45
C THR A 279 1.95 -6.69 6.86
N HIS A 280 3.11 -6.31 6.30
CA HIS A 280 4.15 -7.25 5.91
C HIS A 280 4.69 -7.95 7.16
N VAL A 281 4.70 -9.28 7.16
CA VAL A 281 5.19 -10.07 8.29
C VAL A 281 6.25 -11.08 7.82
N PRO A 282 7.33 -11.28 8.59
CA PRO A 282 8.30 -12.33 8.31
C PRO A 282 7.65 -13.73 8.39
N THR A 283 8.22 -14.68 7.67
CA THR A 283 7.72 -16.07 7.61
C THR A 283 7.51 -16.70 8.99
N TRP A 284 8.37 -16.37 9.98
CA TRP A 284 8.24 -16.92 11.33
C TRP A 284 6.91 -16.56 12.02
N VAL A 285 6.31 -15.41 11.68
CA VAL A 285 4.98 -15.04 12.20
C VAL A 285 3.91 -16.03 11.75
N MET A 286 4.08 -16.60 10.56
CA MET A 286 3.13 -17.55 9.98
C MET A 286 3.39 -18.99 10.46
N THR A 287 4.66 -19.37 10.62
CA THR A 287 5.07 -20.77 10.82
C THR A 287 5.38 -21.13 12.27
N ASP A 288 5.97 -20.20 13.03
CA ASP A 288 6.43 -20.43 14.40
C ASP A 288 6.48 -19.12 15.21
N PRO A 289 5.33 -18.50 15.49
CA PRO A 289 5.25 -17.27 16.28
C PRO A 289 5.44 -17.57 17.78
N SER A 290 6.69 -17.53 18.25
CA SER A 290 7.02 -17.74 19.67
C SER A 290 7.16 -16.40 20.42
N VAL A 291 6.98 -16.45 21.75
CA VAL A 291 7.11 -15.25 22.61
C VAL A 291 8.52 -14.67 22.53
N GLU A 292 9.56 -15.49 22.42
CA GLU A 292 10.95 -15.06 22.28
C GLU A 292 11.16 -14.25 21.00
N ARG A 293 10.63 -14.72 19.87
CA ARG A 293 10.69 -14.00 18.59
C ARG A 293 9.88 -12.71 18.63
N ILE A 294 8.69 -12.74 19.23
CA ILE A 294 7.83 -11.57 19.42
C ILE A 294 8.59 -10.49 20.22
N HIS A 295 9.31 -10.85 21.26
CA HIS A 295 10.05 -9.90 22.08
C HIS A 295 11.31 -9.35 21.37
N ALA A 296 11.96 -10.15 20.55
CA ALA A 296 13.11 -9.74 19.75
C ALA A 296 12.73 -8.83 18.58
N GLU A 297 11.47 -8.86 18.13
CA GLU A 297 10.99 -8.06 17.02
C GLU A 297 10.91 -6.56 17.38
N ARG A 298 11.47 -5.70 16.53
CA ARG A 298 11.47 -4.23 16.75
C ARG A 298 10.29 -3.53 16.10
N ASN A 299 9.76 -4.10 15.02
CA ASN A 299 8.60 -3.54 14.35
C ASN A 299 7.32 -3.82 15.16
N ILE A 300 6.68 -2.76 15.63
CA ILE A 300 5.49 -2.84 16.51
C ILE A 300 4.33 -3.53 15.79
N GLU A 301 4.15 -3.32 14.48
CA GLU A 301 3.05 -3.91 13.73
C GLU A 301 3.28 -5.40 13.49
N VAL A 302 4.52 -5.82 13.22
CA VAL A 302 4.89 -7.24 13.12
C VAL A 302 4.69 -7.94 14.47
N ARG A 303 5.14 -7.31 15.56
CA ARG A 303 4.94 -7.82 16.92
C ARG A 303 3.46 -8.01 17.24
N ARG A 304 2.64 -7.01 16.90
CA ARG A 304 1.19 -7.06 17.08
C ARG A 304 0.57 -8.20 16.28
N SER A 305 0.90 -8.33 15.00
CA SER A 305 0.41 -9.40 14.14
C SER A 305 0.78 -10.77 14.67
N ALA A 306 2.01 -10.95 15.19
CA ALA A 306 2.45 -12.21 15.79
C ALA A 306 1.69 -12.53 17.08
N ILE A 307 1.41 -11.56 17.95
CA ILE A 307 0.60 -11.76 19.17
C ILE A 307 -0.85 -12.12 18.80
N GLU A 308 -1.44 -11.42 17.84
CA GLU A 308 -2.80 -11.73 17.35
C GLU A 308 -2.85 -13.15 16.77
N ARG A 309 -1.78 -13.60 16.10
CA ARG A 309 -1.66 -14.96 15.53
C ARG A 309 -1.66 -16.05 16.58
N ILE A 310 -0.87 -15.92 17.66
CA ILE A 310 -0.85 -16.93 18.75
C ILE A 310 -2.02 -16.78 19.72
N GLY A 311 -2.71 -15.64 19.66
CA GLY A 311 -3.78 -15.26 20.57
C GLY A 311 -3.29 -14.63 21.87
N TRP A 312 -4.02 -13.62 22.36
CA TRP A 312 -3.68 -12.85 23.55
C TRP A 312 -3.54 -13.73 24.81
N ASP A 313 -4.41 -14.71 25.00
CA ASP A 313 -4.35 -15.59 26.18
C ASP A 313 -3.08 -16.45 26.19
N THR A 314 -2.72 -17.00 25.03
CA THR A 314 -1.48 -17.75 24.85
C THR A 314 -0.26 -16.87 25.10
N TYR A 315 -0.24 -15.66 24.51
CA TYR A 315 0.85 -14.70 24.72
C TYR A 315 1.01 -14.32 26.18
N ILE A 316 -0.07 -13.95 26.88
CA ILE A 316 -0.06 -13.57 28.28
C ILE A 316 0.48 -14.70 29.16
N ALA A 317 0.01 -15.94 28.92
CA ALA A 317 0.43 -17.12 29.68
C ALA A 317 1.92 -17.45 29.45
N GLN A 318 2.37 -17.49 28.19
CA GLN A 318 3.74 -17.84 27.83
C GLN A 318 4.75 -16.74 28.22
N ALA A 319 4.38 -15.48 28.03
CA ALA A 319 5.17 -14.34 28.47
C ALA A 319 5.12 -14.12 30.00
N ARG A 320 4.33 -14.92 30.72
CA ARG A 320 4.15 -14.85 32.20
C ARG A 320 3.81 -13.45 32.67
N LEU A 321 2.92 -12.75 31.94
CA LEU A 321 2.51 -11.40 32.33
C LEU A 321 1.71 -11.45 33.63
N ARG A 322 2.10 -10.64 34.61
CA ARG A 322 1.42 -10.57 35.90
C ARG A 322 0.11 -9.78 35.78
N HIS A 323 -1.01 -10.41 36.05
CA HIS A 323 -2.31 -9.74 36.11
C HIS A 323 -2.31 -8.71 37.25
N ILE A 324 -2.78 -7.49 37.00
CA ILE A 324 -2.88 -6.38 37.93
C ILE A 324 -4.33 -6.20 38.40
N ALA A 325 -5.24 -5.98 37.46
CA ALA A 325 -6.64 -5.72 37.76
C ALA A 325 -7.55 -6.06 36.57
N THR A 326 -8.83 -6.27 36.87
CA THR A 326 -9.91 -6.39 35.86
C THR A 326 -11.05 -5.47 36.27
N SER A 327 -11.64 -4.76 35.31
CA SER A 327 -12.85 -3.96 35.50
C SER A 327 -13.80 -4.20 34.31
N GLY A 328 -15.11 -4.06 34.53
CA GLY A 328 -16.05 -4.00 33.44
C GLY A 328 -15.75 -2.82 32.51
N ASP A 329 -15.93 -2.97 31.21
CA ASP A 329 -15.78 -1.84 30.28
C ASP A 329 -17.07 -0.98 30.31
N PRO A 330 -17.03 0.27 30.85
CA PRO A 330 -18.22 1.10 30.95
C PRO A 330 -18.89 1.42 29.61
N GLY A 331 -18.12 1.34 28.51
CA GLY A 331 -18.60 1.66 27.17
C GLY A 331 -18.94 0.47 26.29
N ASN A 332 -18.68 -0.73 26.78
CA ASN A 332 -18.92 -1.96 26.05
C ASN A 332 -19.52 -3.01 27.01
N PRO A 333 -20.83 -2.90 27.34
CA PRO A 333 -21.49 -3.75 28.32
C PRO A 333 -21.31 -5.24 28.00
N GLY A 334 -20.92 -6.02 28.99
CA GLY A 334 -20.59 -7.44 28.83
C GLY A 334 -19.13 -7.74 28.52
N SER A 335 -18.32 -6.75 28.22
CA SER A 335 -16.87 -6.85 28.03
C SER A 335 -16.11 -6.40 29.27
N ALA A 336 -14.86 -6.85 29.39
CA ALA A 336 -13.98 -6.50 30.49
C ALA A 336 -12.67 -5.89 29.96
N LEU A 337 -12.11 -5.02 30.78
CA LEU A 337 -10.77 -4.45 30.64
C LEU A 337 -9.84 -5.23 31.58
N HIS A 338 -8.75 -5.80 31.04
CA HIS A 338 -7.76 -6.51 31.84
C HIS A 338 -6.42 -5.80 31.77
N LEU A 339 -5.79 -5.55 32.92
CA LEU A 339 -4.50 -4.88 33.01
C LEU A 339 -3.43 -5.86 33.46
N TYR A 340 -2.33 -5.92 32.72
CA TYR A 340 -1.18 -6.77 33.00
C TYR A 340 0.10 -5.97 33.11
N ASP A 341 0.99 -6.37 34.02
CA ASP A 341 2.33 -5.82 34.11
C ASP A 341 3.24 -6.47 33.06
N VAL A 342 3.98 -5.64 32.34
CA VAL A 342 4.91 -6.12 31.31
C VAL A 342 6.33 -5.98 31.84
N PRO A 343 7.09 -7.07 31.99
CA PRO A 343 8.48 -7.02 32.41
C PRO A 343 9.31 -6.08 31.51
N ARG A 344 10.24 -5.34 32.13
CA ARG A 344 11.12 -4.39 31.43
C ARG A 344 11.92 -5.03 30.31
N GLU A 345 12.32 -6.28 30.50
CA GLU A 345 13.09 -7.08 29.58
C GLU A 345 12.35 -7.29 28.25
N LEU A 346 11.01 -7.27 28.28
CA LEU A 346 10.18 -7.51 27.12
C LEU A 346 9.96 -6.27 26.26
N TRP A 347 9.81 -5.09 26.88
CA TRP A 347 9.44 -3.87 26.16
C TRP A 347 10.45 -2.71 26.30
N SER A 348 11.63 -2.98 26.83
CA SER A 348 12.73 -2.02 27.01
C SER A 348 12.37 -0.78 27.89
N ARG A 349 11.14 -0.71 28.37
CA ARG A 349 10.63 0.37 29.27
C ARG A 349 9.54 -0.19 30.17
N PRO A 350 9.34 0.41 31.35
CA PRO A 350 8.20 0.08 32.19
C PRO A 350 6.89 0.39 31.48
N ALA A 351 6.05 -0.60 31.29
CA ALA A 351 4.74 -0.44 30.66
C ALA A 351 3.76 -1.47 31.21
N ARG A 352 2.47 -1.22 30.99
CA ARG A 352 1.42 -2.21 31.19
C ARG A 352 0.72 -2.50 29.89
N LEU A 353 0.18 -3.70 29.78
CA LEU A 353 -0.68 -4.15 28.71
C LEU A 353 -2.13 -4.03 29.20
N LEU A 354 -2.90 -3.17 28.56
CA LEU A 354 -4.34 -3.11 28.71
C LEU A 354 -4.99 -3.93 27.59
N LEU A 355 -5.61 -5.05 27.94
CA LEU A 355 -6.36 -5.88 27.00
C LEU A 355 -7.82 -5.44 26.98
N VAL A 356 -8.32 -5.09 25.79
CA VAL A 356 -9.67 -4.56 25.57
C VAL A 356 -10.36 -5.35 24.47
N VAL A 357 -11.69 -5.32 24.46
CA VAL A 357 -12.53 -5.90 23.39
C VAL A 357 -13.11 -4.75 22.58
N ASN A 358 -13.02 -4.84 21.24
CA ASN A 358 -13.65 -3.85 20.37
C ASN A 358 -15.17 -3.91 20.50
N GLY A 359 -15.82 -2.74 20.64
CA GLY A 359 -17.28 -2.64 20.63
C GLY A 359 -17.92 -2.92 19.26
N SER A 360 -17.14 -2.79 18.18
CA SER A 360 -17.59 -3.10 16.82
C SER A 360 -17.45 -4.59 16.52
N VAL A 361 -18.45 -5.14 15.82
CA VAL A 361 -18.44 -6.53 15.36
C VAL A 361 -17.64 -6.61 14.05
N GLU A 362 -16.71 -7.56 13.96
CA GLU A 362 -15.97 -7.87 12.75
C GLU A 362 -16.90 -8.55 11.71
N PRO A 363 -16.50 -8.62 10.42
CA PRO A 363 -17.32 -9.26 9.37
C PRO A 363 -17.67 -10.74 9.63
N ASP A 364 -16.86 -11.44 10.44
CA ASP A 364 -17.08 -12.84 10.86
C ASP A 364 -18.04 -12.98 12.05
N GLY A 365 -18.57 -11.87 12.57
CA GLY A 365 -19.46 -11.84 13.72
C GLY A 365 -18.76 -11.87 15.09
N THR A 366 -17.43 -11.83 15.12
CA THR A 366 -16.64 -11.79 16.36
C THR A 366 -16.32 -10.37 16.81
N HIS A 367 -15.87 -10.21 18.05
CA HIS A 367 -15.29 -8.98 18.57
C HIS A 367 -13.77 -9.12 18.68
N ARG A 368 -13.04 -8.24 18.02
CA ARG A 368 -11.57 -8.25 18.06
C ARG A 368 -11.05 -7.79 19.44
N ARG A 369 -10.02 -8.47 19.91
CA ARG A 369 -9.30 -8.09 21.14
C ARG A 369 -8.05 -7.30 20.79
N TYR A 370 -7.78 -6.25 21.55
CA TYR A 370 -6.61 -5.39 21.39
C TYR A 370 -5.79 -5.31 22.65
N GLY A 371 -4.48 -5.36 22.51
CA GLY A 371 -3.55 -5.05 23.55
C GLY A 371 -2.98 -3.64 23.38
N LEU A 372 -3.27 -2.76 24.31
CA LEU A 372 -2.80 -1.38 24.31
C LEU A 372 -1.67 -1.20 25.32
N SER A 373 -0.56 -0.59 24.88
CA SER A 373 0.54 -0.22 25.79
C SER A 373 0.16 1.02 26.55
N VAL A 374 0.13 0.93 27.88
CA VAL A 374 -0.17 2.05 28.78
C VAL A 374 0.97 2.24 29.80
N PRO A 375 1.13 3.46 30.41
CA PRO A 375 2.14 3.70 31.41
C PRO A 375 2.03 2.76 32.63
N ALA A 376 3.18 2.36 33.17
CA ALA A 376 3.27 1.37 34.26
C ALA A 376 2.66 1.84 35.61
N HIS A 377 2.30 3.12 35.76
CA HIS A 377 1.71 3.66 36.99
C HIS A 377 0.20 3.42 37.12
N PHE A 378 -0.49 2.97 36.07
CA PHE A 378 -1.93 2.71 36.15
C PHE A 378 -2.22 1.39 36.81
N ASP A 379 -2.98 1.41 37.93
CA ASP A 379 -3.48 0.22 38.61
C ASP A 379 -4.97 -0.03 38.33
N ASP A 380 -5.66 0.96 37.77
CA ASP A 380 -7.07 0.88 37.38
C ASP A 380 -7.21 0.75 35.88
N PRO A 381 -7.82 -0.34 35.35
CA PRO A 381 -8.04 -0.54 33.93
C PRO A 381 -8.88 0.55 33.25
N VAL A 382 -9.87 1.14 33.95
CA VAL A 382 -10.74 2.19 33.41
C VAL A 382 -9.96 3.50 33.25
N ALA A 383 -9.10 3.84 34.21
CA ALA A 383 -8.20 4.98 34.11
C ALA A 383 -7.17 4.78 32.98
N ALA A 384 -6.61 3.58 32.84
CA ALA A 384 -5.70 3.23 31.77
C ALA A 384 -6.38 3.34 30.39
N ALA A 385 -7.62 2.89 30.26
CA ALA A 385 -8.41 3.04 29.03
C ALA A 385 -8.68 4.52 28.73
N GLY A 386 -9.07 5.31 29.71
CA GLY A 386 -9.25 6.75 29.55
C GLY A 386 -7.99 7.45 29.03
N TRP A 387 -6.83 7.10 29.56
CA TRP A 387 -5.55 7.67 29.14
C TRP A 387 -5.28 7.45 27.62
N THR A 388 -5.68 6.33 27.05
CA THR A 388 -5.49 6.07 25.59
C THR A 388 -6.29 7.03 24.70
N TYR A 389 -7.31 7.67 25.24
CA TYR A 389 -8.12 8.72 24.59
C TYR A 389 -7.76 10.14 25.06
N GLY A 390 -6.73 10.30 25.90
CA GLY A 390 -6.39 11.58 26.51
C GLY A 390 -7.42 12.06 27.54
N LEU A 391 -8.16 11.13 28.18
CA LEU A 391 -9.24 11.39 29.12
C LEU A 391 -8.92 10.82 30.51
N SER A 392 -9.60 11.33 31.55
CA SER A 392 -9.66 10.65 32.84
C SER A 392 -10.57 9.42 32.78
N GLY A 393 -10.41 8.46 33.70
CA GLY A 393 -11.29 7.29 33.78
C GLY A 393 -12.77 7.65 33.93
N GLU A 394 -13.09 8.71 34.67
CA GLU A 394 -14.47 9.20 34.81
C GLU A 394 -15.04 9.74 33.48
N HIS A 395 -14.25 10.48 32.72
CA HIS A 395 -14.67 10.99 31.44
C HIS A 395 -14.80 9.84 30.41
N TYR A 396 -13.86 8.90 30.43
CA TYR A 396 -13.94 7.69 29.61
C TYR A 396 -15.23 6.91 29.89
N ALA A 397 -15.62 6.76 31.19
CA ALA A 397 -16.84 6.06 31.58
C ALA A 397 -18.14 6.70 31.01
N ARG A 398 -18.08 7.99 30.67
CA ARG A 398 -19.23 8.76 30.12
C ARG A 398 -19.24 8.86 28.60
N LEU A 399 -18.27 8.31 27.89
CA LEU A 399 -18.27 8.33 26.43
C LEU A 399 -19.44 7.52 25.86
N ALA A 400 -20.22 8.15 24.98
CA ALA A 400 -21.38 7.52 24.35
C ALA A 400 -21.00 6.52 23.25
N ARG A 401 -19.77 6.61 22.70
CA ARG A 401 -19.26 5.76 21.62
C ARG A 401 -17.77 5.56 21.79
N ARG A 402 -17.31 4.30 21.70
CA ARG A 402 -15.92 3.90 21.83
C ARG A 402 -15.61 2.92 20.69
N THR A 403 -14.81 3.34 19.77
CA THR A 403 -14.31 2.54 18.63
C THR A 403 -12.81 2.65 18.59
#